data_238126691fbd9bb37594e64227d22076
#
_entry.id   238126691fbd9bb37594e64227d22076
#
_cell.length_a   1.000
_cell.length_b   1.000
_cell.length_c   1.000
_cell.angle_alpha   90.00
_cell.angle_beta   90.00
_cell.angle_gamma   90.00
#
_symmetry.space_group_name_H-M   'P 1'
#
loop_
_entity.id
_entity.type
_entity.pdbx_description
1 polymer ?
#
loop_
_entity_poly.entity_id
_entity_poly.type
_entity_poly.pdbx_seq_one_letter_code
_entity_poly.pdbx_strand_id
1 'polypeptide(L)'
;MYRNGAFMKELYLAGGPYYGLQEVFSRVRGVAEVTAGFANCSSPSPSKEDIYSGKVEGRECIRIIYNPKKIDIVSLLSLFFTIINPYTDGIQGKAVGPQFKSGVYYTSHEDTMQISYYLIFLQNRGVNRRMTDAAIVFNEFEGEGGRPPKVRTEMKPLENFYESPEEEQYYLRKHPDAYTPINIPLLEKLGSIGPRLE
;
A
#
# COMPACT_ATOMS: atom_id res chain seq x y z
N MET A 1 2.84 -18.85 -7.74
CA MET A 1 1.91 -19.08 -8.90
C MET A 1 2.64 -18.82 -10.20
N TYR A 2 2.26 -19.47 -11.31
CA TYR A 2 2.88 -19.23 -12.64
C TYR A 2 1.90 -18.51 -13.55
N ARG A 3 2.38 -17.47 -14.27
CA ARG A 3 1.62 -16.73 -15.27
C ARG A 3 2.51 -16.49 -16.50
N ASN A 4 2.05 -16.86 -17.69
CA ASN A 4 2.82 -16.76 -18.93
C ASN A 4 4.24 -17.36 -18.83
N GLY A 5 4.38 -18.52 -18.14
CA GLY A 5 5.67 -19.20 -17.94
C GLY A 5 6.61 -18.57 -16.90
N ALA A 6 6.24 -17.46 -16.28
CA ALA A 6 7.01 -16.82 -15.22
C ALA A 6 6.42 -17.11 -13.82
N PHE A 7 7.31 -17.37 -12.86
CA PHE A 7 6.91 -17.46 -11.45
C PHE A 7 6.54 -16.06 -10.95
N MET A 8 5.36 -15.94 -10.35
CA MET A 8 4.83 -14.69 -9.80
C MET A 8 4.63 -14.84 -8.30
N LYS A 9 4.85 -13.77 -7.56
CA LYS A 9 4.51 -13.61 -6.15
C LYS A 9 3.35 -12.64 -5.98
N GLU A 10 2.73 -12.69 -4.82
CA GLU A 10 1.69 -11.74 -4.43
C GLU A 10 2.00 -11.09 -3.09
N LEU A 11 1.57 -9.85 -2.94
CA LEU A 11 1.71 -9.04 -1.74
C LEU A 11 0.45 -8.20 -1.56
N TYR A 12 0.03 -8.01 -0.34
CA TYR A 12 -1.17 -7.24 0.00
C TYR A 12 -0.78 -6.03 0.84
N LEU A 13 -1.13 -4.83 0.38
CA LEU A 13 -0.76 -3.57 0.99
C LEU A 13 -2.00 -2.72 1.30
N ALA A 14 -2.15 -2.32 2.56
CA ALA A 14 -3.19 -1.42 3.05
C ALA A 14 -2.54 -0.14 3.58
N GLY A 15 -3.12 1.02 3.30
CA GLY A 15 -2.56 2.30 3.75
C GLY A 15 -3.25 3.50 3.12
N GLY A 16 -4.46 3.81 3.58
CA GLY A 16 -5.31 4.84 3.02
C GLY A 16 -6.22 4.33 1.90
N PRO A 17 -6.83 5.23 1.14
CA PRO A 17 -7.72 4.83 0.05
C PRO A 17 -7.00 3.97 -1.00
N TYR A 18 -7.51 2.77 -1.23
CA TYR A 18 -6.89 1.77 -2.11
C TYR A 18 -6.69 2.24 -3.56
N TYR A 19 -7.53 3.13 -4.07
CA TYR A 19 -7.43 3.61 -5.45
C TYR A 19 -6.15 4.41 -5.73
N GLY A 20 -5.61 5.12 -4.73
CA GLY A 20 -4.32 5.79 -4.84
C GLY A 20 -3.16 4.80 -4.91
N LEU A 21 -3.20 3.78 -4.06
CA LEU A 21 -2.23 2.70 -4.08
C LEU A 21 -2.31 1.90 -5.39
N GLN A 22 -3.54 1.57 -5.84
CA GLN A 22 -3.74 0.85 -7.10
C GLN A 22 -3.15 1.61 -8.29
N GLU A 23 -3.41 2.91 -8.40
CA GLU A 23 -2.84 3.73 -9.48
C GLU A 23 -1.31 3.74 -9.46
N VAL A 24 -0.70 3.91 -8.29
CA VAL A 24 0.76 3.92 -8.16
C VAL A 24 1.37 2.57 -8.52
N PHE A 25 0.91 1.50 -7.87
CA PHE A 25 1.53 0.18 -8.04
C PHE A 25 1.27 -0.44 -9.41
N SER A 26 0.16 -0.11 -10.08
CA SER A 26 -0.10 -0.54 -11.46
C SER A 26 0.89 0.02 -12.48
N ARG A 27 1.65 1.04 -12.11
CA ARG A 27 2.65 1.72 -12.94
C ARG A 27 4.10 1.33 -12.59
N VAL A 28 4.26 0.37 -11.67
CA VAL A 28 5.59 -0.12 -11.24
C VAL A 28 6.08 -1.21 -12.19
N ARG A 29 7.27 -1.02 -12.75
CA ARG A 29 7.88 -2.02 -13.63
C ARG A 29 8.13 -3.33 -12.86
N GLY A 30 7.62 -4.43 -13.36
CA GLY A 30 7.71 -5.75 -12.72
C GLY A 30 6.45 -6.17 -11.99
N VAL A 31 5.52 -5.23 -11.72
CA VAL A 31 4.15 -5.53 -11.32
C VAL A 31 3.35 -5.94 -12.54
N ALA A 32 2.61 -7.02 -12.44
CA ALA A 32 1.79 -7.57 -13.51
C ALA A 32 0.31 -7.25 -13.37
N GLU A 33 -0.16 -7.13 -12.13
CA GLU A 33 -1.58 -6.87 -11.83
C GLU A 33 -1.70 -6.22 -10.45
N VAL A 34 -2.65 -5.31 -10.32
CA VAL A 34 -3.04 -4.72 -9.04
C VAL A 34 -4.56 -4.70 -8.95
N THR A 35 -5.12 -5.30 -7.91
CA THR A 35 -6.56 -5.36 -7.66
C THR A 35 -6.88 -4.66 -6.36
N ALA A 36 -7.84 -3.75 -6.36
CA ALA A 36 -8.34 -3.08 -5.15
C ALA A 36 -9.40 -3.94 -4.46
N GLY A 37 -9.45 -3.88 -3.13
CA GLY A 37 -10.42 -4.64 -2.34
C GLY A 37 -10.28 -4.41 -0.85
N PHE A 38 -10.85 -5.33 -0.07
CA PHE A 38 -10.81 -5.31 1.39
C PHE A 38 -10.12 -6.57 1.93
N ALA A 39 -9.15 -6.38 2.80
CA ALA A 39 -8.40 -7.46 3.43
C ALA A 39 -8.75 -7.65 4.90
N ASN A 40 -8.62 -8.90 5.36
CA ASN A 40 -8.79 -9.31 6.75
C ASN A 40 -10.12 -8.82 7.34
N CYS A 41 -11.19 -9.09 6.60
CA CYS A 41 -12.54 -8.72 6.98
C CYS A 41 -13.10 -9.69 8.02
N SER A 42 -13.79 -9.14 9.03
CA SER A 42 -14.43 -9.94 10.09
C SER A 42 -15.70 -10.67 9.64
N SER A 43 -16.18 -10.40 8.42
CA SER A 43 -17.35 -11.06 7.82
C SER A 43 -17.09 -11.33 6.33
N PRO A 44 -17.65 -12.41 5.76
CA PRO A 44 -17.50 -12.72 4.34
C PRO A 44 -18.24 -11.72 3.45
N SER A 45 -17.61 -11.40 2.31
CA SER A 45 -18.18 -10.55 1.24
C SER A 45 -18.81 -9.25 1.75
N PRO A 46 -18.08 -8.42 2.52
CA PRO A 46 -18.62 -7.18 3.08
C PRO A 46 -18.93 -6.18 1.97
N SER A 47 -19.98 -5.37 2.17
CA SER A 47 -20.16 -4.18 1.36
C SER A 47 -19.22 -3.07 1.82
N LYS A 48 -18.99 -2.07 0.96
CA LYS A 48 -18.22 -0.88 1.33
C LYS A 48 -18.89 -0.13 2.50
N GLU A 49 -20.22 -0.08 2.50
CA GLU A 49 -21.02 0.54 3.56
C GLU A 49 -20.85 -0.16 4.91
N ASP A 50 -20.78 -1.50 4.92
CA ASP A 50 -20.54 -2.27 6.16
C ASP A 50 -19.16 -1.97 6.75
N ILE A 51 -18.13 -1.82 5.91
CA ILE A 51 -16.77 -1.45 6.33
C ILE A 51 -16.74 0.00 6.84
N TYR A 52 -17.31 0.95 6.09
CA TYR A 52 -17.25 2.37 6.43
C TYR A 52 -18.11 2.74 7.63
N SER A 53 -19.20 2.02 7.88
CA SER A 53 -20.01 2.18 9.09
C SER A 53 -19.38 1.51 10.33
N GLY A 54 -18.33 0.73 10.16
CA GLY A 54 -17.69 -0.04 11.22
C GLY A 54 -18.47 -1.29 11.66
N LYS A 55 -19.50 -1.67 10.92
CA LYS A 55 -20.26 -2.91 11.17
C LYS A 55 -19.42 -4.16 10.88
N VAL A 56 -18.54 -4.06 9.87
CA VAL A 56 -17.55 -5.08 9.53
C VAL A 56 -16.16 -4.47 9.64
N GLU A 57 -15.27 -5.11 10.38
CA GLU A 57 -13.86 -4.74 10.40
C GLU A 57 -13.21 -5.22 9.09
N GLY A 58 -12.36 -4.38 8.49
CA GLY A 58 -11.62 -4.68 7.27
C GLY A 58 -10.71 -3.52 6.90
N ARG A 59 -9.76 -3.77 6.02
CA ARG A 59 -8.80 -2.75 5.57
C ARG A 59 -8.93 -2.53 4.07
N GLU A 60 -9.02 -1.28 3.64
CA GLU A 60 -8.81 -0.96 2.23
C GLU A 60 -7.41 -1.38 1.83
N CYS A 61 -7.34 -2.25 0.83
CA CYS A 61 -6.13 -2.98 0.49
C CYS A 61 -6.01 -3.17 -1.02
N ILE A 62 -4.79 -3.28 -1.50
CA ILE A 62 -4.50 -3.74 -2.86
C ILE A 62 -3.80 -5.09 -2.82
N ARG A 63 -4.19 -5.99 -3.73
CA ARG A 63 -3.41 -7.18 -4.09
C ARG A 63 -2.47 -6.81 -5.23
N ILE A 64 -1.19 -7.09 -5.07
CA ILE A 64 -0.15 -6.89 -6.07
C ILE A 64 0.36 -8.24 -6.52
N ILE A 65 0.28 -8.54 -7.83
CA ILE A 65 0.93 -9.68 -8.45
C ILE A 65 2.18 -9.17 -9.17
N TYR A 66 3.36 -9.68 -8.81
CA TYR A 66 4.63 -9.19 -9.33
C TYR A 66 5.60 -10.31 -9.70
N ASN A 67 6.53 -9.99 -10.61
CA ASN A 67 7.61 -10.89 -11.01
C ASN A 67 8.83 -10.64 -10.11
N PRO A 68 9.20 -11.58 -9.20
CA PRO A 68 10.30 -11.39 -8.25
C PRO A 68 11.69 -11.33 -8.92
N LYS A 69 11.79 -11.70 -10.21
CA LYS A 69 13.01 -11.49 -11.02
C LYS A 69 13.15 -10.07 -11.57
N LYS A 70 12.07 -9.28 -11.54
CA LYS A 70 12.05 -7.89 -12.06
C LYS A 70 11.99 -6.85 -10.96
N ILE A 71 11.33 -7.17 -9.86
CA ILE A 71 11.23 -6.32 -8.68
C ILE A 71 11.14 -7.19 -7.43
N ASP A 72 11.86 -6.84 -6.38
CA ASP A 72 11.83 -7.52 -5.09
C ASP A 72 10.83 -6.87 -4.11
N ILE A 73 10.52 -7.58 -3.05
CA ILE A 73 9.58 -7.13 -2.02
C ILE A 73 10.08 -5.87 -1.29
N VAL A 74 11.40 -5.74 -1.09
CA VAL A 74 12.00 -4.59 -0.40
C VAL A 74 11.79 -3.32 -1.21
N SER A 75 11.94 -3.39 -2.53
CA SER A 75 11.65 -2.28 -3.45
C SER A 75 10.19 -1.88 -3.42
N LEU A 76 9.25 -2.86 -3.40
CA LEU A 76 7.81 -2.58 -3.26
C LEU A 76 7.51 -1.92 -1.91
N LEU A 77 8.08 -2.41 -0.81
CA LEU A 77 7.92 -1.81 0.52
C LEU A 77 8.54 -0.42 0.59
N SER A 78 9.69 -0.18 -0.06
CA SER A 78 10.32 1.13 -0.11
C SER A 78 9.41 2.17 -0.79
N LEU A 79 8.80 1.82 -1.91
CA LEU A 79 7.82 2.69 -2.57
C LEU A 79 6.58 2.90 -1.67
N PHE A 80 6.04 1.82 -1.10
CA PHE A 80 4.87 1.87 -0.24
C PHE A 80 5.07 2.84 0.93
N PHE A 81 6.15 2.69 1.68
CA PHE A 81 6.45 3.56 2.83
C PHE A 81 6.93 4.97 2.45
N THR A 82 7.21 5.23 1.16
CA THR A 82 7.42 6.59 0.67
C THR A 82 6.08 7.35 0.54
N ILE A 83 5.00 6.65 0.24
CA ILE A 83 3.70 7.25 -0.13
C ILE A 83 2.62 7.15 0.93
N ILE A 84 2.87 6.41 2.04
CA ILE A 84 1.96 6.33 3.17
C ILE A 84 2.66 6.79 4.46
N ASN A 85 1.86 7.09 5.49
CA ASN A 85 2.37 7.35 6.83
C ASN A 85 2.28 6.08 7.68
N PRO A 86 3.41 5.42 8.03
CA PRO A 86 3.40 4.19 8.82
C PRO A 86 3.18 4.41 10.32
N TYR A 87 3.16 5.67 10.78
CA TYR A 87 3.12 6.03 12.20
C TYR A 87 1.74 6.42 12.70
N THR A 88 0.77 6.55 11.80
CA THR A 88 -0.62 6.92 12.15
C THR A 88 -1.51 5.68 12.26
N ASP A 89 -2.52 5.78 13.12
CA ASP A 89 -3.53 4.74 13.29
C ASP A 89 -4.80 5.12 12.54
N GLY A 90 -4.90 4.68 11.27
CA GLY A 90 -6.04 4.94 10.41
C GLY A 90 -6.16 6.37 9.87
N ILE A 91 -5.02 7.10 9.78
CA ILE A 91 -4.98 8.44 9.19
C ILE A 91 -3.98 8.46 8.05
N GLN A 92 -4.45 8.76 6.83
CA GLN A 92 -3.62 8.91 5.65
C GLN A 92 -4.05 10.19 4.90
N GLY A 93 -3.33 11.28 5.14
CA GLY A 93 -3.75 12.60 4.69
C GLY A 93 -5.12 12.99 5.28
N LYS A 94 -6.10 13.29 4.42
CA LYS A 94 -7.49 13.61 4.83
C LYS A 94 -8.37 12.36 5.04
N ALA A 95 -7.89 11.18 4.67
CA ALA A 95 -8.61 9.94 4.88
C ALA A 95 -8.45 9.48 6.33
N VAL A 96 -9.55 9.39 7.07
CA VAL A 96 -9.59 9.02 8.48
C VAL A 96 -10.60 7.90 8.69
N GLY A 97 -10.16 6.82 9.32
CA GLY A 97 -11.00 5.68 9.67
C GLY A 97 -10.19 4.39 9.84
N PRO A 98 -10.75 3.39 10.54
CA PRO A 98 -10.06 2.13 10.81
C PRO A 98 -9.74 1.34 9.53
N GLN A 99 -10.53 1.51 8.46
CA GLN A 99 -10.29 0.89 7.16
C GLN A 99 -9.01 1.40 6.48
N PHE A 100 -8.49 2.57 6.88
CA PHE A 100 -7.30 3.20 6.31
C PHE A 100 -6.01 2.92 7.09
N LYS A 101 -6.06 2.05 8.11
CA LYS A 101 -4.86 1.59 8.81
C LYS A 101 -3.87 0.97 7.83
N SER A 102 -2.59 1.29 8.03
CA SER A 102 -1.54 0.69 7.22
C SER A 102 -1.28 -0.76 7.62
N GLY A 103 -1.02 -1.60 6.62
CA GLY A 103 -0.76 -3.02 6.81
C GLY A 103 -0.01 -3.64 5.64
N VAL A 104 0.78 -4.66 5.95
CA VAL A 104 1.42 -5.56 5.00
C VAL A 104 0.94 -6.96 5.33
N TYR A 105 0.18 -7.56 4.42
CA TYR A 105 -0.37 -8.90 4.62
C TYR A 105 0.29 -9.89 3.69
N TYR A 106 0.76 -11.02 4.25
CA TYR A 106 1.53 -12.02 3.54
C TYR A 106 0.76 -13.34 3.41
N THR A 107 1.00 -14.05 2.32
CA THR A 107 0.46 -15.39 2.04
C THR A 107 1.51 -16.49 2.20
N SER A 108 2.80 -16.10 2.27
CA SER A 108 3.93 -17.02 2.43
C SER A 108 4.83 -16.58 3.57
N HIS A 109 5.26 -17.55 4.40
CA HIS A 109 6.23 -17.30 5.45
C HIS A 109 7.63 -16.92 4.94
N GLU A 110 7.93 -17.19 3.67
CA GLU A 110 9.21 -16.80 3.06
C GLU A 110 9.42 -15.27 3.06
N ASP A 111 8.34 -14.51 2.95
CA ASP A 111 8.40 -13.04 2.87
C ASP A 111 8.43 -12.37 4.26
N THR A 112 8.07 -13.10 5.32
CA THR A 112 7.93 -12.53 6.68
C THR A 112 9.23 -11.93 7.22
N MET A 113 10.36 -12.55 6.91
CA MET A 113 11.67 -12.06 7.35
C MET A 113 11.96 -10.68 6.74
N GLN A 114 11.79 -10.52 5.43
CA GLN A 114 12.06 -9.27 4.73
C GLN A 114 11.10 -8.16 5.18
N ILE A 115 9.81 -8.48 5.36
CA ILE A 115 8.81 -7.54 5.87
C ILE A 115 9.18 -7.11 7.30
N SER A 116 9.50 -8.06 8.19
CA SER A 116 9.88 -7.78 9.58
C SER A 116 11.12 -6.89 9.65
N TYR A 117 12.16 -7.19 8.89
CA TYR A 117 13.37 -6.37 8.84
C TYR A 117 13.08 -4.96 8.37
N TYR A 118 12.20 -4.79 7.38
CA TYR A 118 11.83 -3.47 6.89
C TYR A 118 11.08 -2.67 7.97
N LEU A 119 10.14 -3.28 8.69
CA LEU A 119 9.42 -2.62 9.79
C LEU A 119 10.33 -2.27 10.97
N ILE A 120 11.29 -3.14 11.31
CA ILE A 120 12.34 -2.87 12.31
C ILE A 120 13.21 -1.69 11.84
N PHE A 121 13.59 -1.66 10.57
CA PHE A 121 14.33 -0.53 9.99
C PHE A 121 13.54 0.78 10.15
N LEU A 122 12.25 0.79 9.80
CA LEU A 122 11.37 1.96 9.96
C LEU A 122 11.30 2.40 11.42
N GLN A 123 11.20 1.46 12.36
CA GLN A 123 11.11 1.76 13.80
C GLN A 123 12.40 2.39 14.33
N ASN A 124 13.56 2.02 13.79
CA ASN A 124 14.86 2.45 14.29
C ASN A 124 15.45 3.65 13.53
N ARG A 125 15.14 3.75 12.24
CA ARG A 125 15.75 4.73 11.31
C ARG A 125 14.76 5.71 10.69
N GLY A 126 13.44 5.46 10.84
CA GLY A 126 12.40 6.21 10.18
C GLY A 126 12.24 5.86 8.70
N VAL A 127 11.39 6.62 8.02
CA VAL A 127 11.16 6.44 6.59
C VAL A 127 12.40 6.86 5.82
N ASN A 128 12.94 5.96 5.01
CA ASN A 128 14.13 6.24 4.20
C ASN A 128 13.88 7.35 3.17
N ARG A 129 12.68 7.36 2.59
CA ARG A 129 12.19 8.42 1.69
C ARG A 129 10.75 8.75 2.07
N ARG A 130 10.44 10.02 2.18
CA ARG A 130 9.09 10.52 2.46
C ARG A 130 8.67 11.50 1.37
N MET A 131 7.48 11.31 0.85
CA MET A 131 6.89 12.24 -0.08
C MET A 131 6.26 13.40 0.67
N THR A 132 6.60 14.61 0.25
CA THR A 132 5.91 15.85 0.63
C THR A 132 5.12 16.39 -0.56
N ASP A 133 4.38 17.48 -0.39
CA ASP A 133 3.66 18.13 -1.48
C ASP A 133 4.57 18.62 -2.61
N ALA A 134 5.85 18.91 -2.30
CA ALA A 134 6.79 19.51 -3.23
C ALA A 134 7.94 18.57 -3.63
N ALA A 135 8.34 17.62 -2.80
CA ALA A 135 9.55 16.82 -2.97
C ALA A 135 9.46 15.44 -2.34
N ILE A 136 10.41 14.57 -2.66
CA ILE A 136 10.74 13.39 -1.86
C ILE A 136 11.96 13.74 -1.02
N VAL A 137 11.81 13.66 0.29
CA VAL A 137 12.90 13.90 1.26
C VAL A 137 13.44 12.58 1.79
N PHE A 138 14.70 12.57 2.20
CA PHE A 138 15.40 11.37 2.64
C PHE A 138 15.78 11.50 4.11
N ASN A 139 15.69 10.41 4.85
CA ASN A 139 16.12 10.29 6.25
C ASN A 139 15.51 11.36 7.18
N GLU A 140 14.29 11.79 6.89
CA GLU A 140 13.60 12.75 7.75
C GLU A 140 12.91 12.02 8.90
N PHE A 141 13.17 12.49 10.12
CA PHE A 141 12.53 11.98 11.33
C PHE A 141 11.69 13.09 11.96
N GLU A 142 10.42 12.79 12.18
CA GLU A 142 9.57 13.57 13.05
C GLU A 142 9.38 12.77 14.35
N GLY A 143 10.12 13.09 15.40
CA GLY A 143 10.00 12.43 16.68
C GLY A 143 10.81 13.12 17.78
N GLU A 144 10.34 13.02 19.01
CA GLU A 144 11.08 13.56 20.17
C GLU A 144 12.42 12.83 20.34
N GLY A 145 13.49 13.60 20.53
CA GLY A 145 14.83 13.07 20.74
C GLY A 145 15.47 12.41 19.53
N GLY A 146 15.01 12.72 18.29
CA GLY A 146 15.59 12.21 17.04
C GLY A 146 15.30 10.74 16.78
N ARG A 147 14.28 10.16 17.43
CA ARG A 147 13.81 8.80 17.19
C ARG A 147 12.50 8.82 16.40
N PRO A 148 12.30 7.88 15.46
CA PRO A 148 11.02 7.75 14.77
C PRO A 148 9.88 7.48 15.75
N PRO A 149 8.66 7.96 15.48
CA PRO A 149 7.48 7.55 16.20
C PRO A 149 7.27 6.03 16.14
N LYS A 150 6.39 5.49 16.98
CA LYS A 150 6.05 4.07 16.94
C LYS A 150 5.40 3.71 15.61
N VAL A 151 5.96 2.70 14.90
CA VAL A 151 5.34 2.14 13.70
C VAL A 151 4.00 1.51 14.07
N ARG A 152 2.94 1.91 13.34
CA ARG A 152 1.56 1.43 13.51
C ARG A 152 1.13 0.47 12.42
N THR A 153 1.96 0.29 11.39
CA THR A 153 1.68 -0.64 10.29
C THR A 153 1.53 -2.07 10.80
N GLU A 154 0.41 -2.69 10.48
CA GLU A 154 0.14 -4.10 10.80
C GLU A 154 1.01 -5.01 9.92
N MET A 155 1.53 -6.09 10.50
CA MET A 155 2.10 -7.21 9.77
C MET A 155 1.38 -8.48 10.21
N LYS A 156 0.57 -9.04 9.32
CA LYS A 156 -0.29 -10.19 9.63
C LYS A 156 -0.36 -11.16 8.44
N PRO A 157 -0.67 -12.44 8.67
CA PRO A 157 -1.14 -13.31 7.59
C PRO A 157 -2.36 -12.69 6.90
N LEU A 158 -2.50 -12.94 5.60
CA LEU A 158 -3.74 -12.68 4.91
C LEU A 158 -4.75 -13.77 5.28
N GLU A 159 -5.86 -13.39 5.90
CA GLU A 159 -6.95 -14.30 6.24
C GLU A 159 -7.97 -14.39 5.10
N ASN A 160 -8.29 -13.25 4.50
CA ASN A 160 -9.21 -13.14 3.37
C ASN A 160 -8.96 -11.86 2.59
N PHE A 161 -9.38 -11.84 1.32
CA PHE A 161 -9.39 -10.67 0.47
C PHE A 161 -10.62 -10.71 -0.42
N TYR A 162 -11.41 -9.65 -0.39
CA TYR A 162 -12.60 -9.47 -1.21
C TYR A 162 -12.36 -8.33 -2.20
N GLU A 163 -12.36 -8.65 -3.48
CA GLU A 163 -12.16 -7.67 -4.53
C GLU A 163 -13.31 -6.65 -4.53
N SER A 164 -12.97 -5.39 -4.68
CA SER A 164 -13.99 -4.34 -4.89
C SER A 164 -14.63 -4.49 -6.26
N PRO A 165 -15.88 -4.03 -6.42
CA PRO A 165 -16.57 -4.07 -7.70
C PRO A 165 -15.79 -3.40 -8.83
N GLU A 166 -16.08 -3.75 -10.09
CA GLU A 166 -15.38 -3.26 -11.27
C GLU A 166 -15.40 -1.72 -11.40
N GLU A 167 -16.47 -1.08 -10.96
CA GLU A 167 -16.59 0.37 -10.93
C GLU A 167 -15.58 1.05 -10.00
N GLU A 168 -15.14 0.37 -8.94
CA GLU A 168 -14.13 0.85 -7.99
C GLU A 168 -12.69 0.51 -8.43
N GLN A 169 -12.51 -0.41 -9.40
CA GLN A 169 -11.19 -0.71 -9.94
C GLN A 169 -10.68 0.44 -10.80
N TYR A 170 -9.40 0.79 -10.61
CA TYR A 170 -8.76 1.91 -11.29
C TYR A 170 -9.54 3.22 -11.19
N TYR A 171 -10.11 3.46 -10.02
CA TYR A 171 -11.03 4.58 -9.77
C TYR A 171 -10.46 5.94 -10.18
N LEU A 172 -9.17 6.22 -9.93
CA LEU A 172 -8.52 7.47 -10.34
C LEU A 172 -8.36 7.64 -11.86
N ARG A 173 -8.49 6.58 -12.65
CA ARG A 173 -8.52 6.70 -14.13
C ARG A 173 -9.89 7.16 -14.61
N LYS A 174 -10.94 6.71 -13.93
CA LYS A 174 -12.34 7.06 -14.20
C LYS A 174 -12.71 8.44 -13.59
N HIS A 175 -12.06 8.80 -12.48
CA HIS A 175 -12.30 10.01 -11.69
C HIS A 175 -10.99 10.74 -11.38
N PRO A 176 -10.37 11.46 -12.36
CA PRO A 176 -9.04 12.06 -12.19
C PRO A 176 -8.96 13.12 -11.09
N ASP A 177 -10.10 13.77 -10.79
CA ASP A 177 -10.20 14.83 -9.77
C ASP A 177 -10.47 14.27 -8.35
N ALA A 178 -10.61 12.95 -8.20
CA ALA A 178 -10.84 12.34 -6.90
C ALA A 178 -9.62 12.55 -5.99
N TYR A 179 -9.90 12.85 -4.72
CA TYR A 179 -8.85 13.09 -3.74
C TYR A 179 -8.01 11.82 -3.50
N THR A 180 -6.70 11.95 -3.57
CA THR A 180 -5.73 10.98 -3.04
C THR A 180 -4.68 11.72 -2.21
N PRO A 181 -4.22 11.14 -1.08
CA PRO A 181 -3.12 11.72 -0.30
C PRO A 181 -1.75 11.59 -1.02
N ILE A 182 -1.70 10.89 -2.15
CA ILE A 182 -0.46 10.57 -2.88
C ILE A 182 -0.26 11.58 -4.01
N ASN A 183 0.90 12.25 -4.02
CA ASN A 183 1.28 13.13 -5.13
C ASN A 183 1.80 12.30 -6.31
N ILE A 184 0.87 11.71 -7.08
CA ILE A 184 1.17 10.85 -8.24
C ILE A 184 1.99 11.58 -9.32
N PRO A 185 1.68 12.84 -9.71
CA PRO A 185 2.49 13.58 -10.67
C PRO A 185 3.95 13.75 -10.25
N LEU A 186 4.21 13.94 -8.95
CA LEU A 186 5.58 14.02 -8.43
C LEU A 186 6.32 12.70 -8.57
N LEU A 187 5.68 11.56 -8.26
CA LEU A 187 6.28 10.23 -8.41
C LEU A 187 6.64 9.94 -9.87
N GLU A 188 5.79 10.33 -10.80
CA GLU A 188 6.03 10.20 -12.24
C GLU A 188 7.20 11.07 -12.68
N LYS A 189 7.21 12.36 -12.31
CA LYS A 189 8.28 13.31 -12.61
C LYS A 189 9.65 12.83 -12.11
N LEU A 190 9.68 12.16 -10.96
CA LEU A 190 10.90 11.63 -10.35
C LEU A 190 11.27 10.22 -10.86
N GLY A 191 10.51 9.67 -11.79
CA GLY A 191 10.73 8.33 -12.34
C GLY A 191 10.53 7.19 -11.34
N SER A 192 9.84 7.46 -10.23
CA SER A 192 9.51 6.41 -9.23
C SER A 192 8.45 5.44 -9.74
N ILE A 193 7.62 5.88 -10.67
CA ILE A 193 6.63 5.08 -11.41
C ILE A 193 6.70 5.43 -12.89
N GLY A 194 6.23 4.50 -13.74
CA GLY A 194 6.11 4.74 -15.18
C GLY A 194 4.94 5.66 -15.54
N PRO A 195 4.83 6.04 -16.83
CA PRO A 195 3.67 6.76 -17.32
C PRO A 195 2.41 5.89 -17.15
N ARG A 196 1.23 6.56 -17.15
CA ARG A 196 -0.04 5.84 -17.17
C ARG A 196 -0.14 5.05 -18.49
N LEU A 197 -0.38 3.74 -18.36
CA LEU A 197 -0.70 2.92 -19.53
C LEU A 197 -2.17 3.16 -19.89
N GLU A 198 -2.43 3.46 -21.15
CA GLU A 198 -3.77 3.62 -21.72
C GLU A 198 -4.54 2.29 -21.76
#